data_4608f7772632c29934fec78f4cc99466
#
_entry.id   4608f7772632c29934fec78f4cc99466
#
_cell.length_a   1.000
_cell.length_b   1.000
_cell.length_c   1.000
_cell.angle_alpha   90.00
_cell.angle_beta   90.00
_cell.angle_gamma   90.00
#
_symmetry.space_group_name_H-M   'P 1'
#
loop_
_entity.id
_entity.type
_entity.pdbx_description
1 polymer ?
#
loop_
_entity_poly.entity_id
_entity_poly.type
_entity_poly.pdbx_seq_one_letter_code
_entity_poly.pdbx_strand_id
1 'polypeptide(L)'
;MTTQVAASPKPRRPQRQWAPYLLILPSLIYLAIFFAWPMVRAVRLAVWNETALLTLREEASADSSPAGALPQGAQVILLDRQSNLAADGGSLRTGALTETWFRVQGNDPDGNAVDGWASESRIRVRRTDEQGAPTGGTVRPRIGASADPLTSIFAEPNERSQVVGRLAASAGVQIPEQAILEVWFLIQGEDGAETVAGWAPSGNLQIYSSGEIGRIDQGDTGQFTMAYIQRMVNDRFFKPAMITTFLLMVLIIPVQFVLAIIMALIIQSQIRFNTWFLAVFAIPLAASDLAVGIVWYSIFTQGGYLNSILQTLGLIQFPQPYLTADTRYWIIIAIWLAEVWRATAIVMVIVVSGLQAISQEVLEAGEVFGAGLWDRLRHIILPLLKPSLQVALILRTILALQVFAVVIALSGGDVVTVLANETYRQYYTLRNMNVAAAYSVLILLISMVSAIIYLRMVRSNEEAAA
;
A
#
# COMPACT_ATOMS: atom_id res chain seq x y z
N MET A 1 -3.82 29.90 79.41
CA MET A 1 -2.98 29.67 78.24
C MET A 1 -3.51 28.46 77.50
N THR A 2 -4.35 28.70 76.55
CA THR A 2 -4.98 27.66 75.71
C THR A 2 -4.19 27.56 74.37
N THR A 3 -3.46 26.49 74.25
CA THR A 3 -2.66 26.18 72.99
C THR A 3 -3.62 25.73 71.91
N GLN A 4 -3.83 26.56 70.83
CA GLN A 4 -4.45 26.18 69.65
C GLN A 4 -3.58 25.21 68.84
N VAL A 5 -4.02 23.96 68.71
CA VAL A 5 -3.41 22.96 67.81
C VAL A 5 -3.78 23.34 66.38
N ALA A 6 -2.78 23.74 65.60
CA ALA A 6 -2.96 24.03 64.15
C ALA A 6 -3.31 22.73 63.40
N ALA A 7 -4.45 22.75 62.74
CA ALA A 7 -4.90 21.63 61.87
C ALA A 7 -3.92 21.45 60.72
N SER A 8 -3.41 20.23 60.52
CA SER A 8 -2.57 19.84 59.38
C SER A 8 -3.33 20.04 58.06
N PRO A 9 -2.69 20.59 57.01
CA PRO A 9 -3.36 20.77 55.71
C PRO A 9 -3.68 19.42 55.08
N LYS A 10 -4.96 19.24 54.70
CA LYS A 10 -5.42 18.04 53.96
C LYS A 10 -4.60 17.87 52.67
N PRO A 11 -4.15 16.64 52.32
CA PRO A 11 -3.42 16.41 51.11
C PRO A 11 -4.31 16.78 49.88
N ARG A 12 -3.82 17.72 49.08
CA ARG A 12 -4.46 18.10 47.81
C ARG A 12 -4.44 16.86 46.89
N ARG A 13 -5.63 16.38 46.45
CA ARG A 13 -5.73 15.36 45.40
C ARG A 13 -4.95 15.84 44.18
N PRO A 14 -4.13 14.99 43.56
CA PRO A 14 -3.41 15.38 42.36
C PRO A 14 -4.42 15.77 41.28
N GLN A 15 -4.47 17.04 40.93
CA GLN A 15 -5.22 17.47 39.76
C GLN A 15 -4.61 16.77 38.55
N ARG A 16 -5.40 15.96 37.88
CA ARG A 16 -5.03 15.31 36.62
C ARG A 16 -4.70 16.40 35.61
N GLN A 17 -3.42 16.68 35.41
CA GLN A 17 -2.97 17.72 34.49
C GLN A 17 -3.18 17.22 33.07
N TRP A 18 -4.26 17.65 32.42
CA TRP A 18 -4.58 17.33 31.02
C TRP A 18 -3.72 18.12 30.03
N ALA A 19 -3.12 19.22 30.44
CA ALA A 19 -2.34 20.10 29.59
C ALA A 19 -1.21 19.40 28.81
N PRO A 20 -0.38 18.50 29.40
CA PRO A 20 0.64 17.76 28.63
C PRO A 20 0.04 16.88 27.53
N TYR A 21 -1.10 16.25 27.80
CA TYR A 21 -1.76 15.38 26.82
C TYR A 21 -2.36 16.17 25.65
N LEU A 22 -2.93 17.35 25.92
CA LEU A 22 -3.43 18.26 24.89
C LEU A 22 -2.31 18.83 24.01
N LEU A 23 -1.13 19.10 24.56
CA LEU A 23 0.04 19.56 23.81
C LEU A 23 0.59 18.47 22.87
N ILE A 24 0.53 17.20 23.27
CA ILE A 24 1.01 16.06 22.46
C ILE A 24 -0.04 15.62 21.44
N LEU A 25 -1.33 15.92 21.66
CA LEU A 25 -2.44 15.46 20.83
C LEU A 25 -2.28 15.77 19.32
N PRO A 26 -1.89 16.98 18.89
CA PRO A 26 -1.67 17.28 17.47
C PRO A 26 -0.59 16.37 16.83
N SER A 27 0.50 16.12 17.56
CA SER A 27 1.57 15.22 17.10
C SER A 27 1.10 13.77 17.00
N LEU A 28 0.29 13.31 17.97
CA LEU A 28 -0.28 11.97 17.93
C LEU A 28 -1.28 11.80 16.79
N ILE A 29 -2.12 12.80 16.52
CA ILE A 29 -3.04 12.79 15.38
C ILE A 29 -2.26 12.75 14.07
N TYR A 30 -1.22 13.56 13.94
CA TYR A 30 -0.34 13.55 12.78
C TYR A 30 0.29 12.17 12.56
N LEU A 31 0.87 11.58 13.61
CA LEU A 31 1.45 10.23 13.54
C LEU A 31 0.40 9.16 13.19
N ALA A 32 -0.79 9.25 13.73
CA ALA A 32 -1.86 8.30 13.43
C ALA A 32 -2.27 8.37 11.95
N ILE A 33 -2.46 9.57 11.41
CA ILE A 33 -2.94 9.77 10.03
C ILE A 33 -1.83 9.46 9.01
N PHE A 34 -0.61 9.97 9.23
CA PHE A 34 0.43 9.91 8.20
C PHE A 34 1.40 8.73 8.34
N PHE A 35 1.41 8.04 9.48
CA PHE A 35 2.26 6.88 9.70
C PHE A 35 1.46 5.62 10.02
N ALA A 36 0.64 5.62 11.07
CA ALA A 36 -0.06 4.41 11.48
C ALA A 36 -1.08 3.93 10.43
N TRP A 37 -1.88 4.85 9.89
CA TRP A 37 -2.88 4.51 8.87
C TRP A 37 -2.29 3.91 7.59
N PRO A 38 -1.26 4.48 6.93
CA PRO A 38 -0.59 3.86 5.78
C PRO A 38 0.03 2.50 6.10
N MET A 39 0.60 2.31 7.29
CA MET A 39 1.15 1.02 7.72
C MET A 39 0.05 -0.04 7.85
N VAL A 40 -1.07 0.27 8.50
CA VAL A 40 -2.22 -0.63 8.62
C VAL A 40 -2.77 -0.97 7.24
N ARG A 41 -2.88 0.03 6.36
CA ARG A 41 -3.33 -0.19 4.98
C ARG A 41 -2.36 -1.09 4.19
N ALA A 42 -1.07 -0.92 4.34
CA ALA A 42 -0.08 -1.78 3.70
C ALA A 42 -0.19 -3.24 4.18
N VAL A 43 -0.36 -3.45 5.50
CA VAL A 43 -0.60 -4.79 6.05
C VAL A 43 -1.90 -5.38 5.47
N ARG A 44 -2.98 -4.60 5.45
CA ARG A 44 -4.24 -5.05 4.87
C ARG A 44 -4.09 -5.45 3.40
N LEU A 45 -3.44 -4.64 2.57
CA LEU A 45 -3.19 -4.95 1.16
C LEU A 45 -2.34 -6.22 0.97
N ALA A 46 -1.43 -6.52 1.89
CA ALA A 46 -0.58 -7.70 1.83
C ALA A 46 -1.31 -9.02 2.13
N VAL A 47 -2.39 -8.98 2.94
CA VAL A 47 -3.09 -10.17 3.43
C VAL A 47 -4.60 -10.16 3.18
N TRP A 48 -5.12 -9.16 2.50
CA TRP A 48 -6.55 -9.01 2.25
C TRP A 48 -6.82 -8.73 0.78
N ASN A 49 -7.67 -9.53 0.17
CA ASN A 49 -8.18 -9.29 -1.18
C ASN A 49 -9.53 -8.55 -1.08
N GLU A 50 -9.59 -7.29 -1.46
CA GLU A 50 -10.75 -6.41 -1.20
C GLU A 50 -11.98 -6.72 -2.06
N THR A 51 -11.84 -7.41 -3.21
CA THR A 51 -12.94 -7.65 -4.16
C THR A 51 -12.90 -9.06 -4.73
N ALA A 52 -12.50 -10.04 -3.90
CA ALA A 52 -12.16 -11.37 -4.41
C ALA A 52 -13.37 -12.23 -4.73
N LEU A 53 -14.46 -12.08 -3.98
CA LEU A 53 -15.60 -12.99 -4.07
C LEU A 53 -16.89 -12.21 -4.22
N LEU A 54 -17.77 -12.72 -5.08
CA LEU A 54 -19.17 -12.34 -5.13
C LEU A 54 -19.98 -13.38 -4.37
N THR A 55 -20.69 -12.95 -3.34
CA THR A 55 -21.59 -13.81 -2.57
C THR A 55 -22.85 -14.07 -3.37
N LEU A 56 -23.14 -15.33 -3.65
CA LEU A 56 -24.41 -15.76 -4.24
C LEU A 56 -25.45 -15.94 -3.14
N ARG A 57 -26.70 -15.63 -3.46
CA ARG A 57 -27.82 -15.68 -2.53
C ARG A 57 -28.77 -16.83 -2.89
N GLU A 58 -29.48 -17.36 -1.88
CA GLU A 58 -30.50 -18.41 -2.13
C GLU A 58 -31.71 -17.85 -2.90
N GLU A 59 -32.04 -16.59 -2.64
CA GLU A 59 -33.12 -15.86 -3.31
C GLU A 59 -32.60 -14.54 -3.93
N ALA A 60 -33.35 -13.98 -4.86
CA ALA A 60 -33.03 -12.72 -5.55
C ALA A 60 -33.22 -11.50 -4.61
N SER A 61 -32.55 -11.49 -3.46
CA SER A 61 -32.63 -10.46 -2.44
C SER A 61 -31.29 -10.30 -1.71
N ALA A 62 -30.96 -9.06 -1.33
CA ALA A 62 -29.75 -8.77 -0.54
C ALA A 62 -29.82 -9.32 0.89
N ASP A 63 -31.02 -9.50 1.44
CA ASP A 63 -31.24 -9.98 2.80
C ASP A 63 -31.38 -11.51 2.90
N SER A 64 -31.33 -12.22 1.74
CA SER A 64 -31.37 -13.68 1.67
C SER A 64 -30.06 -14.32 2.16
N SER A 65 -30.17 -15.59 2.63
CA SER A 65 -29.02 -16.38 3.06
C SER A 65 -27.99 -16.57 1.95
N PRO A 66 -26.70 -16.65 2.28
CA PRO A 66 -25.68 -16.95 1.28
C PRO A 66 -25.78 -18.40 0.81
N ALA A 67 -25.88 -18.62 -0.52
CA ALA A 67 -25.86 -19.94 -1.16
C ALA A 67 -24.43 -20.41 -1.48
N GLY A 68 -23.49 -19.47 -1.62
CA GLY A 68 -22.10 -19.74 -1.95
C GLY A 68 -21.37 -18.48 -2.35
N ALA A 69 -20.16 -18.59 -2.87
CA ALA A 69 -19.39 -17.44 -3.37
C ALA A 69 -18.57 -17.87 -4.59
N LEU A 70 -18.40 -16.94 -5.54
CA LEU A 70 -17.57 -17.16 -6.73
C LEU A 70 -16.50 -16.08 -6.84
N PRO A 71 -15.27 -16.39 -7.32
CA PRO A 71 -14.21 -15.43 -7.44
C PRO A 71 -14.46 -14.41 -8.56
N GLN A 72 -14.00 -13.17 -8.34
CA GLN A 72 -13.99 -12.15 -9.38
C GLN A 72 -13.24 -12.65 -10.61
N GLY A 73 -13.80 -12.44 -11.78
CA GLY A 73 -13.27 -12.93 -13.05
C GLY A 73 -13.73 -14.32 -13.45
N ALA A 74 -14.45 -15.05 -12.58
CA ALA A 74 -15.03 -16.34 -12.94
C ALA A 74 -16.04 -16.19 -14.07
N GLN A 75 -16.02 -17.13 -15.01
CA GLN A 75 -17.07 -17.27 -16.03
C GLN A 75 -18.28 -17.94 -15.39
N VAL A 76 -19.45 -17.43 -15.72
CA VAL A 76 -20.73 -17.92 -15.19
C VAL A 76 -21.74 -18.13 -16.32
N ILE A 77 -22.60 -19.12 -16.13
CA ILE A 77 -23.75 -19.38 -16.98
C ILE A 77 -24.97 -18.74 -16.30
N LEU A 78 -25.73 -17.97 -17.06
CA LEU A 78 -26.96 -17.36 -16.60
C LEU A 78 -28.11 -18.36 -16.78
N LEU A 79 -28.74 -18.76 -15.70
CA LEU A 79 -29.82 -19.75 -15.67
C LEU A 79 -31.19 -19.11 -15.70
N ASP A 80 -31.36 -18.03 -14.96
CA ASP A 80 -32.63 -17.31 -14.88
C ASP A 80 -32.41 -15.83 -14.54
N ARG A 81 -33.47 -15.01 -14.73
CA ARG A 81 -33.52 -13.60 -14.42
C ARG A 81 -34.79 -13.29 -13.64
N GLN A 82 -34.66 -12.57 -12.55
CA GLN A 82 -35.76 -12.09 -11.73
C GLN A 82 -35.62 -10.59 -11.49
N SER A 83 -36.77 -9.91 -11.48
CA SER A 83 -36.86 -8.49 -11.17
C SER A 83 -37.81 -8.29 -10.00
N ASN A 84 -37.36 -7.71 -8.90
CA ASN A 84 -38.11 -7.51 -7.68
C ASN A 84 -38.27 -6.02 -7.40
N LEU A 85 -39.31 -5.62 -6.66
CA LEU A 85 -39.49 -4.23 -6.22
C LEU A 85 -38.23 -3.78 -5.44
N ALA A 86 -37.66 -2.66 -5.86
CA ALA A 86 -36.49 -2.10 -5.20
C ALA A 86 -36.88 -1.63 -3.77
N ALA A 87 -36.08 -2.09 -2.79
CA ALA A 87 -36.18 -1.54 -1.44
C ALA A 87 -35.61 -0.11 -1.40
N ASP A 88 -35.91 0.62 -0.32
CA ASP A 88 -35.33 1.96 -0.09
C ASP A 88 -33.78 1.90 -0.17
N GLY A 89 -33.21 2.68 -1.09
CA GLY A 89 -31.78 2.67 -1.38
C GLY A 89 -31.36 1.84 -2.63
N GLY A 90 -32.22 0.98 -3.14
CA GLY A 90 -32.09 0.26 -4.43
C GLY A 90 -30.67 -0.23 -4.73
N SER A 91 -30.15 0.07 -5.93
CA SER A 91 -28.84 -0.38 -6.41
C SER A 91 -27.66 0.05 -5.55
N LEU A 92 -27.76 1.11 -4.77
CA LEU A 92 -26.70 1.55 -3.83
C LEU A 92 -26.50 0.57 -2.68
N ARG A 93 -27.59 -0.11 -2.28
CA ARG A 93 -27.57 -1.09 -1.18
C ARG A 93 -27.27 -2.50 -1.68
N THR A 94 -27.85 -2.87 -2.81
CA THR A 94 -27.89 -4.25 -3.27
C THR A 94 -26.85 -4.57 -4.35
N GLY A 95 -26.34 -3.54 -5.05
CA GLY A 95 -25.51 -3.70 -6.25
C GLY A 95 -26.29 -4.13 -7.50
N ALA A 96 -27.60 -4.34 -7.39
CA ALA A 96 -28.45 -4.69 -8.53
C ALA A 96 -28.78 -3.43 -9.35
N LEU A 97 -28.67 -3.50 -10.66
CA LEU A 97 -29.15 -2.43 -11.55
C LEU A 97 -30.66 -2.35 -11.46
N THR A 98 -31.19 -1.15 -11.59
CA THR A 98 -32.64 -0.91 -11.53
C THR A 98 -33.25 -0.76 -12.91
N GLU A 99 -34.47 -1.27 -13.07
CA GLU A 99 -35.31 -1.05 -14.23
C GLU A 99 -36.58 -0.32 -13.80
N THR A 100 -36.96 0.73 -14.54
CA THR A 100 -38.19 1.45 -14.31
C THR A 100 -39.29 0.92 -15.21
N TRP A 101 -40.44 0.63 -14.60
CA TRP A 101 -41.65 0.26 -15.28
C TRP A 101 -42.75 1.29 -14.98
N PHE A 102 -43.51 1.62 -16.00
CA PHE A 102 -44.64 2.53 -15.91
C PHE A 102 -45.95 1.76 -16.06
N ARG A 103 -46.86 1.94 -15.12
CA ARG A 103 -48.25 1.57 -15.35
C ARG A 103 -48.82 2.57 -16.32
N VAL A 104 -49.34 2.10 -17.46
CA VAL A 104 -49.82 2.94 -18.55
C VAL A 104 -51.29 2.67 -18.80
N GLN A 105 -52.05 3.75 -18.98
CA GLN A 105 -53.45 3.71 -19.39
C GLN A 105 -53.59 4.39 -20.75
N GLY A 106 -54.17 3.69 -21.71
CA GLY A 106 -54.36 4.18 -23.09
C GLY A 106 -55.41 3.34 -23.82
N ASN A 107 -55.61 3.63 -25.10
CA ASN A 107 -56.53 2.85 -25.96
C ASN A 107 -55.72 2.07 -27.00
N ASP A 108 -56.15 0.83 -27.24
CA ASP A 108 -55.61 0.01 -28.33
C ASP A 108 -56.04 0.57 -29.69
N PRO A 109 -55.53 0.03 -30.84
CA PRO A 109 -55.95 0.47 -32.16
C PRO A 109 -57.42 0.28 -32.48
N ASP A 110 -58.10 -0.60 -31.74
CA ASP A 110 -59.51 -0.89 -31.90
C ASP A 110 -60.40 -0.02 -30.96
N GLY A 111 -59.79 0.86 -30.16
CA GLY A 111 -60.46 1.80 -29.23
C GLY A 111 -60.76 1.25 -27.84
N ASN A 112 -60.34 0.01 -27.52
CA ASN A 112 -60.56 -0.56 -26.19
C ASN A 112 -59.56 0.01 -25.18
N ALA A 113 -59.98 0.22 -23.95
CA ALA A 113 -59.12 0.69 -22.89
C ALA A 113 -58.15 -0.41 -22.46
N VAL A 114 -56.86 -0.05 -22.38
CA VAL A 114 -55.76 -0.90 -21.92
C VAL A 114 -55.13 -0.28 -20.66
N ASP A 115 -55.05 -1.06 -19.58
CA ASP A 115 -54.38 -0.69 -18.35
C ASP A 115 -53.39 -1.79 -17.96
N GLY A 116 -52.13 -1.44 -17.79
CA GLY A 116 -51.09 -2.38 -17.43
C GLY A 116 -49.69 -1.77 -17.49
N TRP A 117 -48.66 -2.58 -17.42
CA TRP A 117 -47.29 -2.17 -17.25
C TRP A 117 -46.48 -2.21 -18.57
N ALA A 118 -45.63 -1.18 -18.73
CA ALA A 118 -44.65 -1.11 -19.81
C ALA A 118 -43.27 -0.64 -19.30
N SER A 119 -42.20 -1.21 -19.82
CA SER A 119 -40.83 -0.77 -19.47
C SER A 119 -40.60 0.68 -19.91
N GLU A 120 -39.81 1.43 -19.17
CA GLU A 120 -39.34 2.79 -19.51
C GLU A 120 -38.75 2.87 -20.93
N SER A 121 -38.08 1.84 -21.38
CA SER A 121 -37.51 1.77 -22.73
C SER A 121 -38.57 1.92 -23.84
N ARG A 122 -39.84 1.60 -23.54
CA ARG A 122 -40.99 1.62 -24.45
C ARG A 122 -41.82 2.91 -24.35
N ILE A 123 -41.63 3.70 -23.29
CA ILE A 123 -42.41 4.91 -23.05
C ILE A 123 -41.51 6.14 -23.12
N ARG A 124 -42.00 7.18 -23.78
CA ARG A 124 -41.37 8.50 -23.76
C ARG A 124 -42.24 9.39 -22.88
N VAL A 125 -41.73 9.73 -21.68
CA VAL A 125 -42.38 10.66 -20.77
C VAL A 125 -42.49 12.04 -21.43
N ARG A 126 -43.66 12.65 -21.36
CA ARG A 126 -43.98 13.97 -21.94
C ARG A 126 -44.50 14.95 -20.90
N ARG A 127 -45.06 14.46 -19.81
CA ARG A 127 -45.62 15.25 -18.72
C ARG A 127 -45.12 14.71 -17.40
N THR A 128 -44.78 15.63 -16.52
CA THR A 128 -44.37 15.35 -15.15
C THR A 128 -45.20 16.24 -14.23
N ASP A 129 -45.42 15.82 -12.98
CA ASP A 129 -45.97 16.66 -11.94
C ASP A 129 -44.98 17.69 -11.41
N GLU A 130 -45.38 18.48 -10.38
CA GLU A 130 -44.52 19.49 -9.74
C GLU A 130 -43.33 18.88 -8.99
N GLN A 131 -43.36 17.59 -8.68
CA GLN A 131 -42.30 16.84 -8.00
C GLN A 131 -41.37 16.11 -9.00
N GLY A 132 -41.68 16.21 -10.32
CA GLY A 132 -40.86 15.56 -11.40
C GLY A 132 -41.29 14.12 -11.70
N ALA A 133 -42.32 13.58 -11.06
CA ALA A 133 -42.83 12.23 -11.35
C ALA A 133 -43.60 12.20 -12.69
N PRO A 134 -43.41 11.13 -13.51
CA PRO A 134 -44.08 11.02 -14.80
C PRO A 134 -45.60 10.83 -14.68
N THR A 135 -46.37 11.68 -15.35
CA THR A 135 -47.84 11.61 -15.36
C THR A 135 -48.43 11.31 -16.71
N GLY A 136 -47.62 11.40 -17.78
CA GLY A 136 -48.11 11.05 -19.12
C GLY A 136 -46.97 11.01 -20.16
N GLY A 137 -47.24 10.28 -21.21
CA GLY A 137 -46.20 10.05 -22.23
C GLY A 137 -46.77 9.54 -23.56
N THR A 138 -45.85 9.05 -24.41
CA THR A 138 -46.18 8.41 -25.67
C THR A 138 -45.40 7.11 -25.81
N VAL A 139 -45.99 6.11 -26.48
CA VAL A 139 -45.33 4.85 -26.80
C VAL A 139 -44.22 5.10 -27.82
N ARG A 140 -43.02 4.61 -27.56
CA ARG A 140 -41.87 4.71 -28.50
C ARG A 140 -42.05 3.74 -29.65
N PRO A 141 -41.78 4.16 -30.91
CA PRO A 141 -41.73 3.23 -32.03
C PRO A 141 -40.55 2.25 -31.85
N ARG A 142 -40.77 1.01 -32.22
CA ARG A 142 -39.70 -0.02 -32.27
C ARG A 142 -38.84 0.22 -33.51
N ILE A 143 -37.53 0.27 -33.35
CA ILE A 143 -36.60 0.48 -34.46
C ILE A 143 -36.08 -0.90 -34.92
N GLY A 144 -36.31 -1.25 -36.17
CA GLY A 144 -35.83 -2.50 -36.82
C GLY A 144 -36.76 -3.00 -37.92
N ALA A 145 -36.21 -3.64 -38.94
CA ALA A 145 -36.95 -4.10 -40.13
C ALA A 145 -38.01 -5.21 -39.89
N SER A 146 -37.98 -5.83 -38.67
CA SER A 146 -38.92 -6.91 -38.29
C SER A 146 -39.71 -6.55 -37.01
N ALA A 147 -39.85 -5.26 -36.69
CA ALA A 147 -40.50 -4.83 -35.44
C ALA A 147 -42.03 -4.81 -35.60
N ASP A 148 -42.75 -5.51 -34.72
CA ASP A 148 -44.19 -5.36 -34.53
C ASP A 148 -44.46 -3.88 -34.21
N PRO A 149 -45.34 -3.19 -34.95
CA PRO A 149 -45.70 -1.79 -34.71
C PRO A 149 -46.40 -1.55 -33.36
N LEU A 150 -46.85 -2.63 -32.71
CA LEU A 150 -47.54 -2.61 -31.47
C LEU A 150 -46.61 -2.92 -30.29
N THR A 151 -46.76 -2.18 -29.19
CA THR A 151 -46.05 -2.44 -27.92
C THR A 151 -46.97 -3.22 -27.00
N SER A 152 -46.52 -4.39 -26.54
CA SER A 152 -47.23 -5.21 -25.55
C SER A 152 -47.26 -4.53 -24.19
N ILE A 153 -48.41 -4.54 -23.53
CA ILE A 153 -48.64 -4.07 -22.19
C ILE A 153 -48.93 -5.27 -21.32
N PHE A 154 -48.29 -5.34 -20.16
CA PHE A 154 -48.23 -6.52 -19.29
C PHE A 154 -49.09 -6.32 -18.04
N ALA A 155 -49.64 -7.42 -17.48
CA ALA A 155 -50.43 -7.39 -16.23
C ALA A 155 -49.60 -6.97 -15.03
N GLU A 156 -48.30 -7.37 -15.03
CA GLU A 156 -47.32 -7.03 -13.96
C GLU A 156 -46.09 -6.40 -14.61
N PRO A 157 -45.26 -5.67 -13.84
CA PRO A 157 -44.02 -5.06 -14.38
C PRO A 157 -42.94 -6.08 -14.69
N ASN A 158 -43.25 -7.04 -15.55
CA ASN A 158 -42.42 -8.15 -15.97
C ASN A 158 -42.80 -8.58 -17.38
N GLU A 159 -41.82 -8.70 -18.31
CA GLU A 159 -42.02 -9.15 -19.68
C GLU A 159 -42.54 -10.60 -19.81
N ARG A 160 -42.46 -11.41 -18.77
CA ARG A 160 -42.97 -12.78 -18.70
C ARG A 160 -44.42 -12.86 -18.24
N SER A 161 -45.02 -11.75 -17.75
CA SER A 161 -46.38 -11.74 -17.32
C SER A 161 -47.35 -11.72 -18.50
N GLN A 162 -48.65 -11.93 -18.22
CA GLN A 162 -49.68 -11.97 -19.24
C GLN A 162 -49.77 -10.60 -19.94
N VAL A 163 -49.85 -10.62 -21.28
CA VAL A 163 -50.15 -9.43 -22.08
C VAL A 163 -51.62 -9.07 -21.95
N VAL A 164 -51.90 -7.90 -21.37
CA VAL A 164 -53.25 -7.40 -21.18
C VAL A 164 -53.78 -6.54 -22.32
N GLY A 165 -52.87 -6.07 -23.19
CA GLY A 165 -53.23 -5.30 -24.38
C GLY A 165 -51.99 -4.91 -25.19
N ARG A 166 -52.22 -4.23 -26.33
CA ARG A 166 -51.15 -3.71 -27.19
C ARG A 166 -51.46 -2.28 -27.59
N LEU A 167 -50.46 -1.40 -27.51
CA LEU A 167 -50.59 0.00 -27.88
C LEU A 167 -49.80 0.31 -29.16
N ALA A 168 -50.36 1.15 -30.02
CA ALA A 168 -49.73 1.60 -31.24
C ALA A 168 -48.53 2.54 -30.94
N ALA A 169 -47.53 2.57 -31.83
CA ALA A 169 -46.45 3.54 -31.77
C ALA A 169 -47.01 4.97 -31.78
N SER A 170 -46.41 5.83 -30.93
CA SER A 170 -46.85 7.21 -30.72
C SER A 170 -48.23 7.40 -30.03
N ALA A 171 -48.93 6.31 -29.63
CA ALA A 171 -50.15 6.43 -28.84
C ALA A 171 -49.87 7.21 -27.52
N GLY A 172 -50.76 8.13 -27.19
CA GLY A 172 -50.72 8.89 -25.91
C GLY A 172 -51.13 7.99 -24.75
N VAL A 173 -50.40 8.02 -23.67
CA VAL A 173 -50.70 7.26 -22.46
C VAL A 173 -50.66 8.15 -21.21
N GLN A 174 -51.50 7.83 -20.25
CA GLN A 174 -51.40 8.35 -18.86
C GLN A 174 -50.53 7.40 -18.05
N ILE A 175 -49.77 7.91 -17.10
CA ILE A 175 -48.87 7.16 -16.24
C ILE A 175 -49.34 7.41 -14.78
N PRO A 176 -50.25 6.61 -14.25
CA PRO A 176 -50.72 6.77 -12.86
C PRO A 176 -49.71 6.26 -11.83
N GLU A 177 -48.78 5.37 -12.19
CA GLU A 177 -47.90 4.70 -11.25
C GLU A 177 -46.57 4.31 -11.93
N GLN A 178 -45.51 4.31 -11.15
CA GLN A 178 -44.23 3.77 -11.57
C GLN A 178 -43.68 2.74 -10.57
N ALA A 179 -43.02 1.70 -11.03
CA ALA A 179 -42.33 0.72 -10.22
C ALA A 179 -40.84 0.72 -10.60
N ILE A 180 -39.96 0.75 -9.61
CA ILE A 180 -38.54 0.58 -9.77
C ILE A 180 -38.20 -0.83 -9.31
N LEU A 181 -37.62 -1.64 -10.19
CA LEU A 181 -37.32 -3.03 -9.93
C LEU A 181 -35.80 -3.24 -9.94
N GLU A 182 -35.31 -4.03 -9.00
CA GLU A 182 -33.95 -4.53 -8.99
C GLU A 182 -33.81 -5.81 -9.80
N VAL A 183 -32.78 -5.88 -10.65
CA VAL A 183 -32.56 -7.02 -11.53
C VAL A 183 -31.51 -7.95 -10.91
N TRP A 184 -31.88 -9.20 -10.76
CA TRP A 184 -31.01 -10.27 -10.27
C TRP A 184 -30.93 -11.40 -11.31
N PHE A 185 -29.77 -12.10 -11.34
CA PHE A 185 -29.57 -13.26 -12.18
C PHE A 185 -29.24 -14.48 -11.34
N LEU A 186 -29.92 -15.59 -11.62
CA LEU A 186 -29.49 -16.90 -11.14
C LEU A 186 -28.33 -17.35 -12.00
N ILE A 187 -27.17 -17.48 -11.40
CA ILE A 187 -25.93 -17.84 -12.08
C ILE A 187 -25.38 -19.14 -11.54
N GLN A 188 -24.62 -19.83 -12.38
CA GLN A 188 -23.85 -21.02 -12.03
C GLN A 188 -22.42 -20.84 -12.50
N GLY A 189 -21.45 -21.16 -11.63
CA GLY A 189 -20.02 -21.10 -11.93
C GLY A 189 -19.25 -22.16 -11.17
N GLU A 190 -17.96 -22.25 -11.42
CA GLU A 190 -17.06 -23.19 -10.77
C GLU A 190 -16.15 -22.47 -9.77
N ASP A 191 -16.05 -22.98 -8.54
CA ASP A 191 -15.03 -22.63 -7.56
C ASP A 191 -14.11 -23.85 -7.33
N GLY A 192 -13.02 -23.91 -8.09
CA GLY A 192 -12.13 -25.09 -8.12
C GLY A 192 -12.79 -26.31 -8.75
N ALA A 193 -13.17 -27.30 -7.93
CA ALA A 193 -13.82 -28.54 -8.36
C ALA A 193 -15.32 -28.56 -8.05
N GLU A 194 -15.86 -27.57 -7.37
CA GLU A 194 -17.26 -27.51 -6.96
C GLU A 194 -18.04 -26.54 -7.85
N THR A 195 -19.24 -26.95 -8.26
CA THR A 195 -20.18 -26.12 -8.97
C THR A 195 -21.07 -25.39 -7.99
N VAL A 196 -21.05 -24.07 -8.02
CA VAL A 196 -21.83 -23.19 -7.13
C VAL A 196 -22.88 -22.47 -7.96
N ALA A 197 -24.13 -22.48 -7.47
CA ALA A 197 -25.22 -21.74 -8.10
C ALA A 197 -25.95 -20.87 -7.07
N GLY A 198 -26.47 -19.73 -7.51
CA GLY A 198 -27.24 -18.83 -6.67
C GLY A 198 -27.52 -17.48 -7.36
N TRP A 199 -28.30 -16.64 -6.69
CA TRP A 199 -28.68 -15.33 -7.20
C TRP A 199 -27.59 -14.28 -6.98
N ALA A 200 -27.29 -13.53 -8.03
CA ALA A 200 -26.32 -12.44 -8.03
C ALA A 200 -26.96 -11.13 -8.52
N PRO A 201 -26.59 -9.98 -7.93
CA PRO A 201 -27.05 -8.69 -8.40
C PRO A 201 -26.46 -8.37 -9.77
N SER A 202 -27.28 -7.84 -10.65
CA SER A 202 -26.91 -7.61 -12.07
C SER A 202 -25.74 -6.64 -12.27
N GLY A 203 -25.53 -5.68 -11.35
CA GLY A 203 -24.45 -4.71 -11.43
C GLY A 203 -23.07 -5.31 -11.17
N ASN A 204 -22.99 -6.51 -10.59
CA ASN A 204 -21.74 -7.21 -10.33
C ASN A 204 -21.33 -8.15 -11.47
N LEU A 205 -22.15 -8.22 -12.53
CA LEU A 205 -21.95 -9.13 -13.66
C LEU A 205 -21.71 -8.37 -14.96
N GLN A 206 -20.74 -8.81 -15.73
CA GLN A 206 -20.56 -8.44 -17.12
C GLN A 206 -21.17 -9.54 -18.00
N ILE A 207 -22.34 -9.25 -18.60
CA ILE A 207 -23.06 -10.20 -19.42
C ILE A 207 -22.61 -10.03 -20.88
N TYR A 208 -22.28 -11.13 -21.54
CA TYR A 208 -21.90 -11.12 -22.94
C TYR A 208 -23.13 -11.01 -23.85
N SER A 209 -22.92 -10.68 -25.13
CA SER A 209 -23.98 -10.41 -26.10
C SER A 209 -24.89 -11.61 -26.39
N SER A 210 -24.48 -12.82 -26.04
CA SER A 210 -25.33 -14.04 -26.14
C SER A 210 -26.46 -14.04 -25.09
N GLY A 211 -26.28 -13.31 -23.96
CA GLY A 211 -27.24 -13.31 -22.85
C GLY A 211 -27.23 -14.56 -21.98
N GLU A 212 -26.49 -15.61 -22.37
CA GLU A 212 -26.43 -16.89 -21.66
C GLU A 212 -25.17 -17.04 -20.78
N ILE A 213 -24.12 -16.30 -21.10
CA ILE A 213 -22.83 -16.37 -20.45
C ILE A 213 -22.44 -14.98 -19.93
N GLY A 214 -21.84 -14.95 -18.77
CA GLY A 214 -21.30 -13.73 -18.18
C GLY A 214 -19.99 -13.99 -17.47
N ARG A 215 -19.48 -12.92 -16.88
CA ARG A 215 -18.31 -12.92 -16.02
C ARG A 215 -18.59 -12.09 -14.77
N ILE A 216 -18.07 -12.50 -13.64
CA ILE A 216 -18.12 -11.69 -12.42
C ILE A 216 -17.16 -10.51 -12.58
N ASP A 217 -17.70 -9.31 -12.61
CA ASP A 217 -16.94 -8.06 -12.79
C ASP A 217 -16.47 -7.51 -11.44
N GLN A 218 -17.35 -7.51 -10.43
CA GLN A 218 -17.07 -7.02 -9.10
C GLN A 218 -17.56 -8.01 -8.04
N GLY A 219 -16.73 -8.23 -6.99
CA GLY A 219 -17.15 -8.92 -5.78
C GLY A 219 -17.71 -7.96 -4.73
N ASP A 220 -18.41 -8.49 -3.76
CA ASP A 220 -19.01 -7.76 -2.63
C ASP A 220 -18.31 -8.00 -1.30
N THR A 221 -17.49 -9.06 -1.21
CA THR A 221 -16.78 -9.43 0.01
C THR A 221 -15.30 -9.60 -0.21
N GLY A 222 -14.51 -8.97 0.65
CA GLY A 222 -13.09 -9.24 0.75
C GLY A 222 -12.84 -10.46 1.64
N GLN A 223 -11.69 -11.14 1.41
CA GLN A 223 -11.27 -12.24 2.26
C GLN A 223 -9.79 -12.16 2.65
N PHE A 224 -9.47 -12.76 3.80
CA PHE A 224 -8.08 -12.96 4.20
C PHE A 224 -7.41 -13.95 3.26
N THR A 225 -6.19 -13.60 2.80
CA THR A 225 -5.43 -14.45 1.90
C THR A 225 -3.94 -14.36 2.17
N MET A 226 -3.25 -15.48 2.05
CA MET A 226 -1.78 -15.56 2.07
C MET A 226 -1.19 -15.63 0.64
N ALA A 227 -2.03 -15.60 -0.39
CA ALA A 227 -1.61 -15.77 -1.78
C ALA A 227 -0.56 -14.73 -2.22
N TYR A 228 -0.67 -13.50 -1.74
CA TYR A 228 0.30 -12.44 -2.09
C TYR A 228 1.67 -12.66 -1.44
N ILE A 229 1.69 -13.15 -0.19
CA ILE A 229 2.92 -13.54 0.49
C ILE A 229 3.54 -14.76 -0.18
N GLN A 230 2.75 -15.77 -0.53
CA GLN A 230 3.25 -16.95 -1.26
C GLN A 230 3.81 -16.55 -2.62
N ARG A 231 3.12 -15.67 -3.35
CA ARG A 231 3.58 -15.14 -4.64
C ARG A 231 4.88 -14.37 -4.49
N MET A 232 5.03 -13.57 -3.44
CA MET A 232 6.28 -12.88 -3.11
C MET A 232 7.42 -13.87 -2.86
N VAL A 233 7.21 -14.88 -2.01
CA VAL A 233 8.24 -15.88 -1.65
C VAL A 233 8.65 -16.74 -2.85
N ASN A 234 7.70 -17.05 -3.73
CA ASN A 234 7.94 -17.83 -4.95
C ASN A 234 8.46 -16.99 -6.14
N ASP A 235 8.58 -15.67 -5.98
CA ASP A 235 9.17 -14.81 -7.01
C ASP A 235 10.65 -15.16 -7.18
N ARG A 236 11.09 -15.33 -8.44
CA ARG A 236 12.49 -15.65 -8.78
C ARG A 236 13.50 -14.67 -8.21
N PHE A 237 13.11 -13.42 -7.99
CA PHE A 237 13.97 -12.36 -7.47
C PHE A 237 13.94 -12.23 -5.95
N PHE A 238 12.99 -12.87 -5.26
CA PHE A 238 12.86 -12.79 -3.81
C PHE A 238 14.12 -13.23 -3.08
N LYS A 239 14.60 -14.46 -3.36
CA LYS A 239 15.79 -15.02 -2.73
C LYS A 239 17.07 -14.23 -3.05
N PRO A 240 17.35 -13.85 -4.32
CA PRO A 240 18.46 -12.96 -4.63
C PRO A 240 18.41 -11.61 -3.93
N ALA A 241 17.23 -10.97 -3.89
CA ALA A 241 17.03 -9.68 -3.22
C ALA A 241 17.31 -9.78 -1.72
N MET A 242 16.80 -10.82 -1.08
CA MET A 242 17.02 -11.08 0.34
C MET A 242 18.52 -11.25 0.65
N ILE A 243 19.20 -12.13 -0.08
CA ILE A 243 20.63 -12.40 0.10
C ILE A 243 21.44 -11.12 -0.12
N THR A 244 21.18 -10.38 -1.19
CA THR A 244 21.93 -9.16 -1.51
C THR A 244 21.70 -8.06 -0.47
N THR A 245 20.46 -7.89 0.02
CA THR A 245 20.15 -6.92 1.07
C THR A 245 20.95 -7.21 2.34
N PHE A 246 20.96 -8.46 2.82
CA PHE A 246 21.73 -8.84 4.01
C PHE A 246 23.25 -8.79 3.77
N LEU A 247 23.73 -9.22 2.60
CA LEU A 247 25.14 -9.12 2.23
C LEU A 247 25.63 -7.68 2.28
N LEU A 248 24.89 -6.76 1.65
CA LEU A 248 25.23 -5.34 1.69
C LEU A 248 25.23 -4.79 3.12
N MET A 249 24.23 -5.13 3.96
CA MET A 249 24.22 -4.71 5.37
C MET A 249 25.49 -5.15 6.11
N VAL A 250 25.86 -6.42 5.99
CA VAL A 250 27.06 -6.99 6.67
C VAL A 250 28.35 -6.36 6.16
N LEU A 251 28.41 -6.02 4.89
CA LEU A 251 29.63 -5.39 4.32
C LEU A 251 29.71 -3.88 4.62
N ILE A 252 28.58 -3.18 4.59
CA ILE A 252 28.55 -1.72 4.70
C ILE A 252 28.68 -1.27 6.17
N ILE A 253 27.86 -1.80 7.07
CA ILE A 253 27.72 -1.28 8.43
C ILE A 253 29.04 -1.33 9.22
N PRO A 254 29.79 -2.45 9.30
CA PRO A 254 31.02 -2.48 10.06
C PRO A 254 32.07 -1.47 9.58
N VAL A 255 32.23 -1.35 8.25
CA VAL A 255 33.21 -0.41 7.67
C VAL A 255 32.82 1.04 7.97
N GLN A 256 31.53 1.37 7.87
CA GLN A 256 31.03 2.71 8.23
C GLN A 256 31.30 3.05 9.69
N PHE A 257 31.10 2.12 10.63
CA PHE A 257 31.36 2.36 12.04
C PHE A 257 32.84 2.59 12.32
N VAL A 258 33.72 1.78 11.74
CA VAL A 258 35.17 1.97 11.88
C VAL A 258 35.58 3.34 11.34
N LEU A 259 35.16 3.70 10.13
CA LEU A 259 35.49 4.98 9.52
C LEU A 259 34.89 6.15 10.33
N ALA A 260 33.64 6.05 10.76
CA ALA A 260 32.97 7.08 11.55
C ALA A 260 33.66 7.33 12.89
N ILE A 261 34.11 6.29 13.60
CA ILE A 261 34.86 6.41 14.85
C ILE A 261 36.20 7.10 14.58
N ILE A 262 36.94 6.69 13.54
CA ILE A 262 38.23 7.33 13.17
C ILE A 262 37.99 8.81 12.85
N MET A 263 37.01 9.14 12.02
CA MET A 263 36.68 10.52 11.67
C MET A 263 36.26 11.36 12.91
N ALA A 264 35.47 10.77 13.79
CA ALA A 264 35.02 11.42 15.01
C ALA A 264 36.18 11.70 15.99
N LEU A 265 37.13 10.77 16.13
CA LEU A 265 38.35 10.97 16.93
C LEU A 265 39.25 12.07 16.35
N ILE A 266 39.39 12.14 15.02
CA ILE A 266 40.09 13.23 14.33
C ILE A 266 39.45 14.58 14.65
N ILE A 267 38.12 14.66 14.59
CA ILE A 267 37.37 15.88 14.91
C ILE A 267 37.58 16.26 16.38
N GLN A 268 37.56 15.30 17.31
CA GLN A 268 37.70 15.55 18.73
C GLN A 268 39.13 15.97 19.14
N SER A 269 40.14 15.55 18.41
CA SER A 269 41.55 15.86 18.72
C SER A 269 41.93 17.35 18.56
N GLN A 270 40.96 18.22 18.25
CA GLN A 270 41.10 19.67 18.11
C GLN A 270 42.26 20.11 17.20
N ILE A 271 42.52 19.34 16.15
CA ILE A 271 43.51 19.66 15.14
C ILE A 271 43.16 21.01 14.49
N ARG A 272 44.21 21.76 14.11
CA ARG A 272 44.05 23.01 13.33
C ARG A 272 43.14 22.74 12.13
N PHE A 273 42.07 23.54 11.95
CA PHE A 273 41.00 23.37 10.94
C PHE A 273 39.97 22.27 11.24
N ASN A 274 39.74 21.90 12.48
CA ASN A 274 38.74 20.89 12.89
C ASN A 274 37.34 21.11 12.25
N THR A 275 36.85 22.34 12.26
CA THR A 275 35.56 22.70 11.63
C THR A 275 35.54 22.39 10.12
N TRP A 276 36.67 22.51 9.44
CA TRP A 276 36.82 22.19 8.03
C TRP A 276 36.70 20.68 7.77
N PHE A 277 37.33 19.86 8.61
CA PHE A 277 37.18 18.40 8.52
C PHE A 277 35.74 17.97 8.74
N LEU A 278 35.05 18.54 9.73
CA LEU A 278 33.64 18.26 9.96
C LEU A 278 32.79 18.62 8.73
N ALA A 279 33.00 19.81 8.15
CA ALA A 279 32.27 20.25 6.97
C ALA A 279 32.51 19.33 5.76
N VAL A 280 33.77 18.99 5.47
CA VAL A 280 34.13 18.11 4.35
C VAL A 280 33.56 16.70 4.52
N PHE A 281 33.64 16.16 5.73
CA PHE A 281 33.11 14.82 6.00
C PHE A 281 31.57 14.79 6.02
N ALA A 282 30.92 15.94 6.23
CA ALA A 282 29.47 16.07 6.18
C ALA A 282 28.90 16.29 4.74
N ILE A 283 29.75 16.63 3.75
CA ILE A 283 29.31 16.86 2.35
C ILE A 283 28.40 15.73 1.83
N PRO A 284 28.72 14.42 2.04
CA PRO A 284 27.88 13.34 1.52
C PRO A 284 26.44 13.35 2.03
N LEU A 285 26.17 13.96 3.19
CA LEU A 285 24.79 14.08 3.74
C LEU A 285 23.88 14.97 2.89
N ALA A 286 24.45 15.94 2.18
CA ALA A 286 23.70 16.86 1.33
C ALA A 286 23.31 16.24 -0.02
N ALA A 287 23.96 15.15 -0.42
CA ALA A 287 23.71 14.48 -1.70
C ALA A 287 22.51 13.52 -1.60
N SER A 288 21.59 13.59 -2.57
CA SER A 288 20.50 12.61 -2.66
C SER A 288 21.06 11.23 -3.05
N ASP A 289 20.37 10.16 -2.62
CA ASP A 289 20.74 8.76 -2.91
C ASP A 289 20.92 8.51 -4.41
N LEU A 290 20.02 9.05 -5.24
CA LEU A 290 20.10 8.91 -6.69
C LEU A 290 21.29 9.67 -7.28
N ALA A 291 21.56 10.90 -6.81
CA ALA A 291 22.72 11.67 -7.27
C ALA A 291 24.04 10.94 -6.94
N VAL A 292 24.14 10.38 -5.74
CA VAL A 292 25.28 9.53 -5.35
C VAL A 292 25.42 8.35 -6.32
N GLY A 293 24.32 7.64 -6.59
CA GLY A 293 24.32 6.52 -7.54
C GLY A 293 24.82 6.93 -8.93
N ILE A 294 24.39 8.08 -9.46
CA ILE A 294 24.81 8.60 -10.77
C ILE A 294 26.30 8.98 -10.77
N VAL A 295 26.79 9.62 -9.69
CA VAL A 295 28.21 9.95 -9.56
C VAL A 295 29.06 8.68 -9.58
N TRP A 296 28.70 7.67 -8.80
CA TRP A 296 29.41 6.40 -8.77
C TRP A 296 29.27 5.60 -10.09
N TYR A 297 28.13 5.70 -10.77
CA TYR A 297 27.96 5.17 -12.12
C TYR A 297 28.97 5.80 -13.09
N SER A 298 29.14 7.13 -13.05
CA SER A 298 30.11 7.82 -13.92
C SER A 298 31.56 7.43 -13.63
N ILE A 299 31.86 6.95 -12.42
CA ILE A 299 33.20 6.43 -12.07
C ILE A 299 33.40 5.03 -12.64
N PHE A 300 32.44 4.12 -12.50
CA PHE A 300 32.55 2.71 -12.82
C PHE A 300 32.09 2.32 -14.23
N THR A 301 31.44 3.22 -14.98
CA THR A 301 31.04 2.92 -16.37
C THR A 301 32.30 2.69 -17.25
N GLN A 302 32.14 1.97 -18.36
CA GLN A 302 33.27 1.59 -19.23
C GLN A 302 34.07 2.81 -19.72
N GLY A 303 33.43 3.89 -20.10
CA GLY A 303 34.06 5.17 -20.43
C GLY A 303 34.29 6.09 -19.23
N GLY A 304 34.26 5.57 -18.00
CA GLY A 304 34.28 6.34 -16.78
C GLY A 304 35.68 6.67 -16.23
N TYR A 305 35.67 7.44 -15.12
CA TYR A 305 36.89 7.96 -14.51
C TYR A 305 37.83 6.87 -14.06
N LEU A 306 37.37 5.73 -13.53
CA LEU A 306 38.21 4.63 -13.07
C LEU A 306 39.05 4.06 -14.23
N ASN A 307 38.38 3.75 -15.34
CA ASN A 307 39.09 3.25 -16.52
C ASN A 307 40.07 4.27 -17.07
N SER A 308 39.68 5.55 -17.13
CA SER A 308 40.60 6.62 -17.63
C SER A 308 41.85 6.76 -16.77
N ILE A 309 41.74 6.70 -15.44
CA ILE A 309 42.87 6.74 -14.51
C ILE A 309 43.75 5.50 -14.69
N LEU A 310 43.17 4.30 -14.72
CA LEU A 310 43.91 3.06 -14.85
C LEU A 310 44.66 2.96 -16.19
N GLN A 311 44.05 3.46 -17.29
CA GLN A 311 44.72 3.55 -18.58
C GLN A 311 45.90 4.56 -18.58
N THR A 312 45.66 5.75 -17.98
CA THR A 312 46.71 6.78 -17.89
C THR A 312 47.89 6.30 -17.06
N LEU A 313 47.65 5.50 -16.02
CA LEU A 313 48.69 4.87 -15.21
C LEU A 313 49.33 3.62 -15.88
N GLY A 314 48.84 3.21 -17.06
CA GLY A 314 49.35 2.04 -17.77
C GLY A 314 49.01 0.68 -17.14
N LEU A 315 48.03 0.68 -16.18
CA LEU A 315 47.61 -0.54 -15.45
C LEU A 315 46.71 -1.43 -16.29
N ILE A 316 45.98 -0.85 -17.24
CA ILE A 316 45.11 -1.56 -18.19
C ILE A 316 45.32 -1.04 -19.61
N GLN A 317 45.20 -1.91 -20.61
CA GLN A 317 45.32 -1.52 -22.03
C GLN A 317 43.97 -1.12 -22.62
N PHE A 318 42.89 -1.80 -22.20
CA PHE A 318 41.53 -1.57 -22.70
C PHE A 318 40.59 -1.29 -21.53
N PRO A 319 39.56 -0.42 -21.74
CA PRO A 319 38.54 -0.12 -20.73
C PRO A 319 37.79 -1.37 -20.32
N GLN A 320 37.69 -1.64 -19.02
CA GLN A 320 37.03 -2.81 -18.46
C GLN A 320 35.54 -2.52 -18.24
N PRO A 321 34.61 -3.45 -18.58
CA PRO A 321 33.20 -3.31 -18.33
C PRO A 321 32.87 -3.75 -16.89
N TYR A 322 32.85 -2.81 -15.93
CA TYR A 322 32.62 -3.13 -14.51
C TYR A 322 31.11 -3.32 -14.16
N LEU A 323 30.22 -2.64 -14.88
CA LEU A 323 28.78 -2.62 -14.55
C LEU A 323 27.97 -3.51 -15.49
N THR A 324 28.34 -4.78 -15.62
CA THR A 324 27.68 -5.77 -16.48
C THR A 324 27.24 -7.00 -15.70
N ALA A 325 26.37 -7.82 -16.29
CA ALA A 325 25.90 -9.06 -15.67
C ALA A 325 27.03 -10.04 -15.37
N ASP A 326 28.04 -10.13 -16.25
CA ASP A 326 29.17 -11.02 -16.09
C ASP A 326 30.14 -10.57 -14.98
N THR A 327 30.11 -9.27 -14.65
CA THR A 327 30.95 -8.67 -13.62
C THR A 327 30.13 -8.21 -12.40
N ARG A 328 29.08 -8.97 -12.03
CA ARG A 328 28.15 -8.67 -10.94
C ARG A 328 28.84 -8.27 -9.63
N TYR A 329 29.97 -8.86 -9.30
CA TYR A 329 30.72 -8.53 -8.08
C TYR A 329 31.24 -7.08 -8.07
N TRP A 330 31.59 -6.51 -9.22
CA TRP A 330 31.96 -5.10 -9.32
C TRP A 330 30.79 -4.15 -9.06
N ILE A 331 29.59 -4.53 -9.49
CA ILE A 331 28.38 -3.77 -9.17
C ILE A 331 28.16 -3.75 -7.66
N ILE A 332 28.32 -4.89 -6.96
CA ILE A 332 28.21 -4.97 -5.50
C ILE A 332 29.28 -4.10 -4.83
N ILE A 333 30.53 -4.11 -5.33
CA ILE A 333 31.61 -3.26 -4.83
C ILE A 333 31.29 -1.78 -5.04
N ALA A 334 30.79 -1.39 -6.22
CA ALA A 334 30.40 -0.01 -6.50
C ALA A 334 29.27 0.48 -5.58
N ILE A 335 28.23 -0.34 -5.36
CA ILE A 335 27.15 -0.05 -4.43
C ILE A 335 27.69 0.08 -3.01
N TRP A 336 28.56 -0.84 -2.59
CA TRP A 336 29.18 -0.83 -1.27
C TRP A 336 29.99 0.44 -1.04
N LEU A 337 30.88 0.82 -1.98
CA LEU A 337 31.67 2.05 -1.89
C LEU A 337 30.79 3.31 -1.83
N ALA A 338 29.78 3.38 -2.70
CA ALA A 338 28.84 4.49 -2.74
C ALA A 338 28.11 4.66 -1.40
N GLU A 339 27.60 3.57 -0.83
CA GLU A 339 26.88 3.57 0.44
C GLU A 339 27.82 3.83 1.64
N VAL A 340 29.03 3.27 1.63
CA VAL A 340 30.02 3.57 2.67
C VAL A 340 30.36 5.05 2.65
N TRP A 341 30.67 5.62 1.49
CA TRP A 341 31.01 7.04 1.37
C TRP A 341 29.86 7.94 1.87
N ARG A 342 28.64 7.67 1.42
CA ARG A 342 27.47 8.50 1.72
C ARG A 342 27.05 8.43 3.18
N ALA A 343 26.82 7.26 3.69
CA ALA A 343 26.15 7.08 4.97
C ALA A 343 27.10 7.01 6.18
N THR A 344 28.42 6.96 5.98
CA THR A 344 29.39 7.09 7.08
C THR A 344 29.23 8.43 7.80
N ALA A 345 28.90 9.49 7.08
CA ALA A 345 28.70 10.81 7.64
C ALA A 345 27.56 10.86 8.69
N ILE A 346 26.48 10.10 8.51
CA ILE A 346 25.37 10.00 9.50
C ILE A 346 25.88 9.38 10.80
N VAL A 347 26.59 8.26 10.69
CA VAL A 347 27.18 7.55 11.84
C VAL A 347 28.21 8.43 12.55
N MET A 348 29.06 9.13 11.77
CA MET A 348 30.05 10.06 12.31
C MET A 348 29.42 11.16 13.17
N VAL A 349 28.34 11.81 12.71
CA VAL A 349 27.67 12.87 13.46
C VAL A 349 27.14 12.35 14.81
N ILE A 350 26.55 11.14 14.82
CA ILE A 350 26.06 10.52 16.06
C ILE A 350 27.24 10.19 17.00
N VAL A 351 28.33 9.66 16.47
CA VAL A 351 29.53 9.32 17.25
C VAL A 351 30.19 10.58 17.80
N VAL A 352 30.31 11.65 17.01
CA VAL A 352 30.84 12.96 17.49
C VAL A 352 30.00 13.50 18.64
N SER A 353 28.67 13.46 18.51
CA SER A 353 27.77 13.89 19.59
C SER A 353 27.96 13.05 20.86
N GLY A 354 28.15 11.74 20.71
CA GLY A 354 28.45 10.85 21.83
C GLY A 354 29.80 11.13 22.47
N LEU A 355 30.84 11.42 21.69
CA LEU A 355 32.17 11.79 22.18
C LEU A 355 32.14 13.10 22.96
N GLN A 356 31.37 14.08 22.50
CA GLN A 356 31.23 15.37 23.18
C GLN A 356 30.51 15.26 24.53
N ALA A 357 29.75 14.20 24.77
CA ALA A 357 29.10 13.92 26.03
C ALA A 357 30.07 13.31 27.11
N ILE A 358 31.23 12.84 26.69
CA ILE A 358 32.27 12.33 27.62
C ILE A 358 33.02 13.51 28.21
N SER A 359 33.07 13.59 29.58
CA SER A 359 33.79 14.66 30.26
C SER A 359 35.29 14.59 29.94
N GLN A 360 35.91 15.75 29.73
CA GLN A 360 37.31 15.85 29.42
C GLN A 360 38.19 15.34 30.57
N GLU A 361 37.73 15.49 31.80
CA GLU A 361 38.39 14.99 33.01
C GLU A 361 38.64 13.47 32.97
N VAL A 362 37.68 12.68 32.43
CA VAL A 362 37.83 11.23 32.31
C VAL A 362 38.89 10.87 31.27
N LEU A 363 39.01 11.63 30.18
CA LEU A 363 40.03 11.41 29.15
C LEU A 363 41.42 11.80 29.65
N GLU A 364 41.53 12.93 30.36
CA GLU A 364 42.77 13.40 30.96
C GLU A 364 43.25 12.48 32.12
N ALA A 365 42.33 11.97 32.95
CA ALA A 365 42.67 10.96 33.94
C ALA A 365 43.31 9.73 33.34
N GLY A 366 42.75 9.23 32.21
CA GLY A 366 43.34 8.13 31.43
C GLY A 366 44.79 8.44 30.99
N GLU A 367 45.08 9.67 30.57
CA GLU A 367 46.44 10.09 30.20
C GLU A 367 47.39 10.12 31.40
N VAL A 368 46.94 10.66 32.52
CA VAL A 368 47.74 10.71 33.76
C VAL A 368 48.10 9.31 34.26
N PHE A 369 47.19 8.32 34.09
CA PHE A 369 47.48 6.91 34.40
C PHE A 369 48.32 6.20 33.35
N GLY A 370 48.81 6.89 32.29
CA GLY A 370 49.68 6.36 31.27
C GLY A 370 48.97 5.53 30.20
N ALA A 371 47.66 5.62 30.06
CA ALA A 371 46.93 4.90 29.03
C ALA A 371 47.29 5.47 27.64
N GLY A 372 47.80 4.62 26.76
CA GLY A 372 48.07 4.96 25.34
C GLY A 372 46.76 5.22 24.56
N LEU A 373 46.88 5.75 23.35
CA LEU A 373 45.72 6.05 22.50
C LEU A 373 44.81 4.84 22.31
N TRP A 374 45.38 3.64 22.08
CA TRP A 374 44.61 2.42 21.92
C TRP A 374 43.91 1.94 23.17
N ASP A 375 44.60 2.07 24.34
CA ASP A 375 43.99 1.71 25.61
C ASP A 375 42.86 2.65 26.02
N ARG A 376 43.02 3.95 25.77
CA ARG A 376 41.95 4.92 25.96
C ARG A 376 40.76 4.63 25.03
N LEU A 377 41.02 4.34 23.76
CA LEU A 377 39.97 3.99 22.81
C LEU A 377 39.18 2.74 23.27
N ARG A 378 39.89 1.67 23.62
CA ARG A 378 39.29 0.37 23.92
C ARG A 378 38.62 0.30 25.29
N HIS A 379 39.22 0.92 26.31
CA HIS A 379 38.79 0.74 27.69
C HIS A 379 38.03 1.93 28.27
N ILE A 380 38.13 3.13 27.66
CA ILE A 380 37.44 4.33 28.12
C ILE A 380 36.42 4.80 27.09
N ILE A 381 36.84 5.12 25.88
CA ILE A 381 36.01 5.78 24.87
C ILE A 381 34.90 4.85 24.34
N LEU A 382 35.26 3.65 23.85
CA LEU A 382 34.28 2.72 23.26
C LEU A 382 33.21 2.27 24.27
N PRO A 383 33.51 1.94 25.53
CA PRO A 383 32.51 1.64 26.54
C PRO A 383 31.54 2.81 26.78
N LEU A 384 32.06 4.04 26.91
CA LEU A 384 31.22 5.23 27.11
C LEU A 384 30.44 5.66 25.89
N LEU A 385 30.94 5.36 24.69
CA LEU A 385 30.22 5.57 23.41
C LEU A 385 29.14 4.53 23.13
N LYS A 386 29.12 3.42 23.85
CA LYS A 386 28.21 2.30 23.56
C LYS A 386 26.75 2.71 23.35
N PRO A 387 26.13 3.61 24.15
CA PRO A 387 24.76 4.06 23.91
C PRO A 387 24.59 4.77 22.56
N SER A 388 25.53 5.67 22.22
CA SER A 388 25.50 6.41 20.93
C SER A 388 25.73 5.50 19.73
N LEU A 389 26.65 4.54 19.85
CA LEU A 389 26.89 3.52 18.81
C LEU A 389 25.66 2.64 18.58
N GLN A 390 24.90 2.32 19.63
CA GLN A 390 23.68 1.54 19.53
C GLN A 390 22.58 2.29 18.80
N VAL A 391 22.37 3.58 19.12
CA VAL A 391 21.42 4.43 18.38
C VAL A 391 21.81 4.52 16.93
N ALA A 392 23.09 4.74 16.63
CA ALA A 392 23.61 4.75 15.27
C ALA A 392 23.39 3.42 14.55
N LEU A 393 23.59 2.28 15.25
CA LEU A 393 23.41 0.94 14.69
C LEU A 393 21.94 0.66 14.34
N ILE A 394 21.00 0.99 15.23
CA ILE A 394 19.56 0.85 14.98
C ILE A 394 19.16 1.67 13.74
N LEU A 395 19.50 2.96 13.75
CA LEU A 395 19.17 3.85 12.64
C LEU A 395 19.78 3.36 11.33
N ARG A 396 21.06 2.99 11.34
CA ARG A 396 21.76 2.56 10.14
C ARG A 396 21.24 1.23 9.59
N THR A 397 20.87 0.30 10.45
CA THR A 397 20.26 -0.99 10.03
C THR A 397 18.93 -0.75 9.33
N ILE A 398 18.07 0.10 9.87
CA ILE A 398 16.78 0.45 9.24
C ILE A 398 17.02 1.10 7.87
N LEU A 399 17.94 2.07 7.78
CA LEU A 399 18.26 2.75 6.52
C LEU A 399 18.92 1.81 5.50
N ALA A 400 19.71 0.84 5.94
CA ALA A 400 20.37 -0.13 5.04
C ALA A 400 19.36 -1.11 4.40
N LEU A 401 18.27 -1.46 5.10
CA LEU A 401 17.19 -2.26 4.53
C LEU A 401 16.40 -1.52 3.44
N GLN A 402 16.48 -0.19 3.41
CA GLN A 402 15.77 0.67 2.46
C GLN A 402 16.66 1.15 1.30
N VAL A 403 17.91 0.66 1.19
CA VAL A 403 18.81 0.99 0.07
C VAL A 403 18.13 0.61 -1.25
N PHE A 404 17.96 1.60 -2.13
CA PHE A 404 17.20 1.45 -3.37
C PHE A 404 17.82 2.25 -4.52
N ALA A 405 17.88 3.58 -4.41
CA ALA A 405 18.22 4.46 -5.52
C ALA A 405 19.64 4.25 -6.05
N VAL A 406 20.64 3.98 -5.18
CA VAL A 406 22.00 3.65 -5.56
C VAL A 406 22.06 2.33 -6.33
N VAL A 407 21.27 1.33 -5.92
CA VAL A 407 21.20 0.03 -6.59
C VAL A 407 20.61 0.18 -7.99
N ILE A 408 19.53 0.93 -8.15
CA ILE A 408 18.91 1.20 -9.46
C ILE A 408 19.88 1.96 -10.37
N ALA A 409 20.57 2.98 -9.86
CA ALA A 409 21.48 3.78 -10.66
C ALA A 409 22.68 2.97 -11.18
N LEU A 410 23.20 2.01 -10.40
CA LEU A 410 24.39 1.23 -10.75
C LEU A 410 24.08 -0.08 -11.48
N SER A 411 22.90 -0.68 -11.29
CA SER A 411 22.58 -2.01 -11.84
C SER A 411 21.30 -2.07 -12.67
N GLY A 412 20.55 -0.98 -12.75
CA GLY A 412 19.19 -1.00 -13.31
C GLY A 412 18.18 -1.82 -12.49
N GLY A 413 18.63 -2.48 -11.42
CA GLY A 413 17.79 -3.32 -10.55
C GLY A 413 17.61 -4.76 -11.02
N ASP A 414 18.05 -5.12 -12.22
CA ASP A 414 17.87 -6.46 -12.78
C ASP A 414 19.08 -7.38 -12.51
N VAL A 415 20.30 -6.87 -12.61
CA VAL A 415 21.54 -7.65 -12.38
C VAL A 415 21.78 -7.85 -10.89
N VAL A 416 21.65 -6.77 -10.12
CA VAL A 416 21.73 -6.78 -8.66
C VAL A 416 20.43 -6.17 -8.14
N THR A 417 19.70 -6.93 -7.36
CA THR A 417 18.43 -6.49 -6.77
C THR A 417 18.45 -6.59 -5.25
N VAL A 418 17.68 -5.73 -4.59
CA VAL A 418 17.45 -5.68 -3.14
C VAL A 418 15.95 -5.64 -2.84
N LEU A 419 15.55 -5.90 -1.59
CA LEU A 419 14.13 -5.95 -1.21
C LEU A 419 13.36 -4.68 -1.58
N ALA A 420 13.96 -3.50 -1.37
CA ALA A 420 13.33 -2.23 -1.71
C ALA A 420 13.14 -2.07 -3.23
N ASN A 421 14.07 -2.59 -4.04
CA ASN A 421 13.95 -2.59 -5.50
C ASN A 421 12.83 -3.51 -5.98
N GLU A 422 12.68 -4.69 -5.38
CA GLU A 422 11.58 -5.60 -5.69
C GLU A 422 10.21 -5.01 -5.33
N THR A 423 10.12 -4.30 -4.19
CA THR A 423 8.91 -3.55 -3.82
C THR A 423 8.52 -2.56 -4.93
N TYR A 424 9.50 -1.79 -5.42
CA TYR A 424 9.28 -0.82 -6.49
C TYR A 424 8.90 -1.50 -7.80
N ARG A 425 9.59 -2.59 -8.19
CA ARG A 425 9.30 -3.34 -9.41
C ARG A 425 7.89 -3.92 -9.40
N GLN A 426 7.46 -4.53 -8.29
CA GLN A 426 6.10 -5.05 -8.15
C GLN A 426 5.05 -3.94 -8.26
N TYR A 427 5.29 -2.79 -7.61
CA TYR A 427 4.36 -1.68 -7.62
C TYR A 427 4.30 -0.97 -8.97
N TYR A 428 5.45 -0.54 -9.49
CA TYR A 428 5.52 0.37 -10.65
C TYR A 428 5.50 -0.38 -11.98
N THR A 429 6.33 -1.42 -12.13
CA THR A 429 6.52 -2.14 -13.39
C THR A 429 5.43 -3.20 -13.61
N LEU A 430 5.20 -4.03 -12.60
CA LEU A 430 4.26 -5.15 -12.68
C LEU A 430 2.83 -4.77 -12.27
N ARG A 431 2.62 -3.55 -11.75
CA ARG A 431 1.31 -3.02 -11.30
C ARG A 431 0.62 -3.92 -10.29
N ASN A 432 1.39 -4.67 -9.51
CA ASN A 432 0.89 -5.59 -8.50
C ASN A 432 1.03 -5.02 -7.09
N MET A 433 0.09 -4.15 -6.72
CA MET A 433 0.08 -3.41 -5.48
C MET A 433 0.11 -4.31 -4.23
N ASN A 434 -0.61 -5.43 -4.27
CA ASN A 434 -0.72 -6.34 -3.14
C ASN A 434 0.59 -7.09 -2.84
N VAL A 435 1.30 -7.54 -3.89
CA VAL A 435 2.62 -8.17 -3.72
C VAL A 435 3.67 -7.13 -3.31
N ALA A 436 3.60 -5.90 -3.85
CA ALA A 436 4.45 -4.80 -3.40
C ALA A 436 4.23 -4.48 -1.92
N ALA A 437 2.98 -4.49 -1.46
CA ALA A 437 2.63 -4.34 -0.04
C ALA A 437 3.21 -5.48 0.81
N ALA A 438 3.21 -6.73 0.32
CA ALA A 438 3.83 -7.86 1.02
C ALA A 438 5.34 -7.66 1.21
N TYR A 439 6.07 -7.20 0.18
CA TYR A 439 7.49 -6.83 0.30
C TYR A 439 7.70 -5.68 1.31
N SER A 440 6.87 -4.65 1.28
CA SER A 440 6.94 -3.52 2.21
C SER A 440 6.73 -3.96 3.66
N VAL A 441 5.76 -4.83 3.90
CA VAL A 441 5.49 -5.41 5.24
C VAL A 441 6.65 -6.27 5.70
N LEU A 442 7.27 -7.04 4.81
CA LEU A 442 8.46 -7.83 5.13
C LEU A 442 9.63 -6.94 5.57
N ILE A 443 9.93 -5.86 4.83
CA ILE A 443 10.98 -4.89 5.19
C ILE A 443 10.67 -4.26 6.56
N LEU A 444 9.42 -3.87 6.79
CA LEU A 444 8.96 -3.32 8.07
C LEU A 444 9.19 -4.30 9.23
N LEU A 445 8.80 -5.57 9.05
CA LEU A 445 8.97 -6.62 10.06
C LEU A 445 10.45 -6.86 10.38
N ILE A 446 11.31 -6.96 9.37
CA ILE A 446 12.76 -7.13 9.56
C ILE A 446 13.33 -5.93 10.29
N SER A 447 12.96 -4.71 9.93
CA SER A 447 13.40 -3.46 10.60
C SER A 447 12.96 -3.43 12.06
N MET A 448 11.70 -3.77 12.34
CA MET A 448 11.14 -3.81 13.70
C MET A 448 11.83 -4.88 14.57
N VAL A 449 12.02 -6.08 14.04
CA VAL A 449 12.71 -7.18 14.74
C VAL A 449 14.16 -6.77 15.05
N SER A 450 14.87 -6.20 14.08
CA SER A 450 16.24 -5.72 14.27
C SER A 450 16.30 -4.65 15.37
N ALA A 451 15.40 -3.67 15.34
CA ALA A 451 15.33 -2.62 16.37
C ALA A 451 15.05 -3.19 17.76
N ILE A 452 14.11 -4.12 17.89
CA ILE A 452 13.78 -4.79 19.16
C ILE A 452 14.99 -5.58 19.70
N ILE A 453 15.69 -6.32 18.84
CA ILE A 453 16.90 -7.08 19.23
C ILE A 453 17.95 -6.12 19.78
N TYR A 454 18.26 -5.04 19.07
CA TYR A 454 19.25 -4.07 19.54
C TYR A 454 18.86 -3.39 20.86
N LEU A 455 17.60 -3.00 20.99
CA LEU A 455 17.10 -2.38 22.26
C LEU A 455 17.19 -3.35 23.44
N ARG A 456 16.87 -4.62 23.25
CA ARG A 456 17.01 -5.63 24.32
C ARG A 456 18.46 -5.90 24.69
N MET A 457 19.36 -5.94 23.73
CA MET A 457 20.82 -6.09 23.99
C MET A 457 21.39 -4.93 24.80
N VAL A 458 20.82 -3.73 24.64
CA VAL A 458 21.20 -2.56 25.46
C VAL A 458 20.79 -2.75 26.91
N ARG A 459 19.51 -3.02 27.11
CA ARG A 459 18.91 -3.07 28.45
C ARG A 459 19.53 -4.16 29.35
N SER A 460 19.79 -5.33 28.76
CA SER A 460 20.46 -6.41 29.51
C SER A 460 21.86 -6.08 29.97
N ASN A 461 22.58 -5.18 29.31
CA ASN A 461 23.92 -4.76 29.71
C ASN A 461 23.91 -3.66 30.77
N GLU A 462 22.87 -2.82 30.85
CA GLU A 462 22.69 -1.82 31.89
C GLU A 462 22.28 -2.48 33.20
N GLU A 463 21.37 -3.46 33.14
CA GLU A 463 20.95 -4.26 34.32
C GLU A 463 22.08 -5.14 34.89
N ALA A 464 23.03 -5.58 34.05
CA ALA A 464 24.20 -6.35 34.47
C ALA A 464 25.34 -5.47 35.04
N ALA A 465 25.31 -4.15 34.81
CA ALA A 465 26.31 -3.19 35.25
C ALA A 465 25.86 -2.38 36.52
N ALA A 466 24.58 -2.47 36.87
CA ALA A 466 23.98 -1.89 38.08
C ALA A 466 23.94 -2.91 39.21
#